data_04612cb0bccab756286cf41d68cf8845
#
_entry.id   04612cb0bccab756286cf41d68cf8845
#
_cell.length_a   1.000
_cell.length_b   1.000
_cell.length_c   1.000
_cell.angle_alpha   90.00
_cell.angle_beta   90.00
_cell.angle_gamma   90.00
#
_symmetry.space_group_name_H-M   'P 1'
#
loop_
_entity.id
_entity.type
_entity.pdbx_description
1 polymer ?
#
loop_
_entity_poly.entity_id
_entity_poly.type
_entity_poly.pdbx_seq_one_letter_code
_entity_poly.pdbx_strand_id
1 'polypeptide(L)'
;MLASADQQLIASIHDVGPGCQVEVERLAALIEKRLGGPKFAMLVVPDHWGNNPLRGDREFCRRLHSWSSAGIEMFVHGWFHKDKGDHKGLAAVKARLITASEGEFLALSQEDAARRMEDGRKLIEDIIGRQVAGFVAPAWLYGPGAKSALQQSGFSLAEDHLRVWIPQTGEVVARGPVVTWASRSKLRTASSLAFAALARSALHCLRTVRVAVHPGDVTKPEILASIDSTLAAFALKRVAARYADLLKR
;
A
#
# COMPACT_ATOMS: atom_id res chain seq x y z
N MET A 1 -10.25 -13.58 25.47
CA MET A 1 -9.89 -14.52 24.39
C MET A 1 -8.50 -14.13 23.90
N LEU A 2 -7.52 -15.02 23.99
CA LEU A 2 -6.18 -14.77 23.44
C LEU A 2 -6.28 -14.74 21.90
N ALA A 3 -5.54 -13.83 21.27
CA ALA A 3 -5.44 -13.77 19.81
C ALA A 3 -4.93 -15.11 19.27
N SER A 4 -5.62 -15.69 18.27
CA SER A 4 -5.17 -16.91 17.65
C SER A 4 -3.89 -16.61 16.85
N ALA A 5 -2.82 -17.35 17.11
CA ALA A 5 -1.53 -17.21 16.39
C ALA A 5 -1.69 -17.37 14.86
N ASP A 6 -2.78 -18.01 14.42
CA ASP A 6 -3.09 -18.22 13.00
C ASP A 6 -3.82 -17.03 12.35
N GLN A 7 -4.36 -16.09 13.11
CA GLN A 7 -5.07 -14.93 12.58
C GLN A 7 -4.17 -13.69 12.61
N GLN A 8 -3.96 -13.08 11.46
CA GLN A 8 -3.04 -11.96 11.29
C GLN A 8 -3.76 -10.67 10.90
N LEU A 9 -3.22 -9.55 11.40
CA LEU A 9 -3.55 -8.20 10.98
C LEU A 9 -2.33 -7.59 10.33
N ILE A 10 -2.48 -7.18 9.07
CA ILE A 10 -1.46 -6.48 8.29
C ILE A 10 -1.95 -5.06 8.02
N ALA A 11 -1.10 -4.08 8.22
CA ALA A 11 -1.39 -2.68 7.91
C ALA A 11 -0.35 -2.09 6.97
N SER A 12 -0.77 -1.11 6.16
CA SER A 12 0.11 -0.37 5.26
C SER A 12 -0.30 1.10 5.14
N ILE A 13 0.69 1.97 4.95
CA ILE A 13 0.51 3.37 4.57
C ILE A 13 0.91 3.48 3.10
N HIS A 14 -0.02 3.91 2.26
CA HIS A 14 0.20 4.12 0.83
C HIS A 14 0.68 5.55 0.54
N ASP A 15 1.11 5.79 -0.68
CA ASP A 15 1.48 7.12 -1.23
C ASP A 15 2.56 7.85 -0.42
N VAL A 16 3.49 7.09 0.16
CA VAL A 16 4.54 7.63 1.02
C VAL A 16 5.59 8.37 0.18
N GLY A 17 5.75 9.67 0.43
CA GLY A 17 6.70 10.53 -0.26
C GLY A 17 6.91 11.86 0.47
N PRO A 18 7.88 12.70 0.04
CA PRO A 18 8.25 13.94 0.73
C PRO A 18 7.08 14.92 0.95
N GLY A 19 6.17 14.99 -0.03
CA GLY A 19 5.05 15.94 0.01
C GLY A 19 3.97 15.62 1.05
N CYS A 20 4.06 14.53 1.80
CA CYS A 20 3.06 14.10 2.78
C CYS A 20 3.69 13.57 4.07
N GLN A 21 4.88 14.03 4.42
CA GLN A 21 5.62 13.51 5.58
C GLN A 21 4.82 13.63 6.88
N VAL A 22 4.19 14.78 7.14
CA VAL A 22 3.44 15.04 8.39
C VAL A 22 2.25 14.07 8.52
N GLU A 23 1.53 13.87 7.43
CA GLU A 23 0.39 12.95 7.37
C GLU A 23 0.84 11.50 7.59
N VAL A 24 1.95 11.09 6.95
CA VAL A 24 2.55 9.77 7.12
C VAL A 24 2.98 9.54 8.57
N GLU A 25 3.66 10.51 9.19
CA GLU A 25 4.07 10.43 10.60
C GLU A 25 2.87 10.26 11.55
N ARG A 26 1.79 10.99 11.30
CA ARG A 26 0.56 10.89 12.07
C ARG A 26 -0.10 9.51 11.95
N LEU A 27 -0.16 8.96 10.73
CA LEU A 27 -0.68 7.62 10.49
C LEU A 27 0.22 6.54 11.08
N ALA A 28 1.54 6.67 10.96
CA ALA A 28 2.51 5.75 11.54
C ALA A 28 2.34 5.67 13.07
N ALA A 29 2.27 6.81 13.75
CA ALA A 29 2.07 6.86 15.19
C ALA A 29 0.75 6.19 15.63
N LEU A 30 -0.33 6.40 14.85
CA LEU A 30 -1.62 5.75 15.12
C LEU A 30 -1.53 4.23 14.96
N ILE A 31 -0.90 3.75 13.87
CA ILE A 31 -0.76 2.32 13.60
C ILE A 31 0.15 1.67 14.65
N GLU A 32 1.31 2.26 14.95
CA GLU A 32 2.23 1.75 15.97
C GLU A 32 1.56 1.59 17.33
N LYS A 33 0.79 2.59 17.76
CA LYS A 33 0.01 2.54 19.00
C LYS A 33 -0.96 1.36 19.01
N ARG A 34 -1.61 1.02 17.89
CA ARG A 34 -2.61 -0.04 17.82
C ARG A 34 -2.03 -1.43 17.60
N LEU A 35 -0.89 -1.53 16.91
CA LEU A 35 -0.22 -2.79 16.64
C LEU A 35 0.87 -3.16 17.65
N GLY A 36 1.20 -2.24 18.57
CA GLY A 36 2.25 -2.45 19.59
C GLY A 36 3.66 -2.44 18.99
N GLY A 37 3.89 -1.63 17.95
CA GLY A 37 5.21 -1.42 17.34
C GLY A 37 5.19 -1.29 15.83
N PRO A 38 6.37 -1.23 15.18
CA PRO A 38 6.55 -0.93 13.76
C PRO A 38 6.28 -2.15 12.85
N LYS A 39 5.18 -2.86 13.10
CA LYS A 39 4.77 -4.06 12.35
C LYS A 39 3.78 -3.70 11.25
N PHE A 40 4.19 -2.87 10.33
CA PHE A 40 3.39 -2.45 9.16
C PHE A 40 4.30 -2.12 7.99
N ALA A 41 3.73 -1.80 6.84
CA ALA A 41 4.47 -1.42 5.65
C ALA A 41 4.21 0.02 5.23
N MET A 42 5.20 0.62 4.57
CA MET A 42 5.09 1.88 3.85
C MET A 42 5.28 1.64 2.35
N LEU A 43 4.33 2.09 1.55
CA LEU A 43 4.35 1.99 0.10
C LEU A 43 4.87 3.30 -0.48
N VAL A 44 6.12 3.26 -0.90
CA VAL A 44 6.92 4.45 -1.24
C VAL A 44 6.83 4.77 -2.71
N VAL A 45 6.52 6.03 -3.03
CA VAL A 45 6.47 6.55 -4.40
C VAL A 45 7.72 7.36 -4.69
N PRO A 46 8.57 6.96 -5.65
CA PRO A 46 9.82 7.65 -6.00
C PRO A 46 9.69 9.13 -6.36
N ASP A 47 8.64 9.49 -7.08
CA ASP A 47 8.36 10.89 -7.47
C ASP A 47 6.85 11.13 -7.59
N HIS A 48 6.19 11.30 -6.44
CA HIS A 48 4.73 11.41 -6.38
C HIS A 48 4.21 12.55 -7.26
N TRP A 49 3.43 12.21 -8.28
CA TRP A 49 2.87 13.08 -9.32
C TRP A 49 3.90 13.83 -10.18
N GLY A 50 5.19 13.49 -10.09
CA GLY A 50 6.28 14.14 -10.81
C GLY A 50 6.70 15.50 -10.22
N ASN A 51 6.34 15.75 -8.95
CA ASN A 51 6.59 17.03 -8.29
C ASN A 51 7.29 16.88 -6.92
N ASN A 52 7.48 15.64 -6.45
CA ASN A 52 8.04 15.35 -5.12
C ASN A 52 9.08 14.24 -5.19
N PRO A 53 10.21 14.43 -5.91
CA PRO A 53 11.20 13.39 -6.08
C PRO A 53 11.97 13.11 -4.79
N LEU A 54 12.08 11.83 -4.42
CA LEU A 54 12.89 11.36 -3.28
C LEU A 54 14.34 11.82 -3.38
N ARG A 55 14.95 11.77 -4.58
CA ARG A 55 16.35 12.12 -4.80
C ARG A 55 16.73 13.55 -4.41
N GLY A 56 15.77 14.46 -4.36
CA GLY A 56 15.96 15.86 -3.99
C GLY A 56 15.84 16.14 -2.50
N ASP A 57 15.22 15.25 -1.74
CA ASP A 57 14.88 15.47 -0.33
C ASP A 57 15.72 14.59 0.61
N ARG A 58 16.88 15.13 1.02
CA ARG A 58 17.79 14.42 1.94
C ARG A 58 17.20 14.19 3.33
N GLU A 59 16.31 15.08 3.78
CA GLU A 59 15.68 14.95 5.10
C GLU A 59 14.68 13.80 5.08
N PHE A 60 13.82 13.75 4.09
CA PHE A 60 12.87 12.66 3.91
C PHE A 60 13.59 11.31 3.68
N CYS A 61 14.67 11.28 2.90
CA CYS A 61 15.48 10.05 2.72
C CYS A 61 16.04 9.55 4.06
N ARG A 62 16.57 10.45 4.93
CA ARG A 62 17.01 10.06 6.27
C ARG A 62 15.84 9.53 7.13
N ARG A 63 14.67 10.12 7.00
CA ARG A 63 13.46 9.67 7.71
C ARG A 63 13.04 8.28 7.24
N LEU A 64 13.01 8.05 5.92
CA LEU A 64 12.70 6.75 5.32
C LEU A 64 13.66 5.66 5.79
N HIS A 65 14.97 5.96 5.81
CA HIS A 65 15.98 5.08 6.37
C HIS A 65 15.72 4.75 7.86
N SER A 66 15.38 5.76 8.66
CA SER A 66 15.05 5.59 10.08
C SER A 66 13.84 4.67 10.29
N TRP A 67 12.75 4.87 9.56
CA TRP A 67 11.57 4.00 9.62
C TRP A 67 11.89 2.56 9.24
N SER A 68 12.64 2.37 8.15
CA SER A 68 13.09 1.04 7.73
C SER A 68 13.97 0.38 8.79
N SER A 69 14.89 1.14 9.43
CA SER A 69 15.77 0.65 10.50
C SER A 69 15.01 0.29 11.76
N ALA A 70 13.90 0.98 12.05
CA ALA A 70 12.98 0.62 13.15
C ALA A 70 12.18 -0.67 12.87
N GLY A 71 12.18 -1.17 11.62
CA GLY A 71 11.56 -2.43 11.25
C GLY A 71 10.26 -2.30 10.45
N ILE A 72 9.90 -1.09 9.99
CA ILE A 72 8.80 -0.88 9.05
C ILE A 72 9.25 -1.40 7.68
N GLU A 73 8.42 -2.23 7.04
CA GLU A 73 8.70 -2.76 5.70
C GLU A 73 8.47 -1.71 4.64
N MET A 74 9.32 -1.67 3.61
CA MET A 74 9.17 -0.77 2.49
C MET A 74 8.78 -1.52 1.22
N PHE A 75 7.79 -1.01 0.51
CA PHE A 75 7.36 -1.47 -0.81
C PHE A 75 7.58 -0.38 -1.84
N VAL A 76 7.82 -0.76 -3.08
CA VAL A 76 7.76 0.15 -4.22
C VAL A 76 6.29 0.35 -4.61
N HIS A 77 5.86 1.61 -4.78
CA HIS A 77 4.47 1.97 -5.13
C HIS A 77 4.38 2.76 -6.44
N GLY A 78 4.70 2.10 -7.54
CA GLY A 78 4.87 2.77 -8.82
C GLY A 78 6.10 3.66 -8.87
N TRP A 79 6.12 4.61 -9.82
CA TRP A 79 7.14 5.65 -9.91
C TRP A 79 6.54 7.03 -9.68
N PHE A 80 5.43 7.35 -10.38
CA PHE A 80 4.77 8.64 -10.30
C PHE A 80 3.44 8.63 -9.57
N HIS A 81 2.85 7.46 -9.37
CA HIS A 81 1.47 7.33 -8.90
C HIS A 81 0.46 8.10 -9.79
N LYS A 82 0.80 8.31 -11.03
CA LYS A 82 0.01 9.06 -12.01
C LYS A 82 -0.01 8.34 -13.34
N ASP A 83 -1.20 8.19 -13.90
CA ASP A 83 -1.36 7.71 -15.26
C ASP A 83 -0.88 8.80 -16.25
N LYS A 84 0.19 8.51 -16.96
CA LYS A 84 0.76 9.35 -18.02
C LYS A 84 0.49 8.75 -19.42
N GLY A 85 -0.37 7.71 -19.52
CA GLY A 85 -0.67 7.04 -20.77
C GLY A 85 -1.55 7.87 -21.70
N ASP A 86 -1.23 7.87 -23.00
CA ASP A 86 -2.07 8.41 -24.06
C ASP A 86 -3.26 7.47 -24.31
N HIS A 87 -4.24 7.48 -23.43
CA HIS A 87 -5.47 6.74 -23.62
C HIS A 87 -6.33 7.43 -24.67
N LYS A 88 -6.62 6.75 -25.78
CA LYS A 88 -7.54 7.25 -26.83
C LYS A 88 -8.94 6.66 -26.65
N GLY A 89 -9.99 7.48 -26.85
CA GLY A 89 -11.39 7.05 -26.90
C GLY A 89 -12.02 6.71 -25.54
N LEU A 90 -13.03 5.83 -25.56
CA LEU A 90 -13.82 5.42 -24.38
C LEU A 90 -12.98 4.79 -23.24
N ALA A 91 -11.84 4.20 -23.56
CA ALA A 91 -10.90 3.66 -22.58
C ALA A 91 -10.27 4.75 -21.71
N ALA A 92 -10.00 5.94 -22.28
CA ALA A 92 -9.47 7.10 -21.56
C ALA A 92 -10.49 7.63 -20.54
N VAL A 93 -11.78 7.66 -20.91
CA VAL A 93 -12.85 8.12 -20.02
C VAL A 93 -13.05 7.13 -18.85
N LYS A 94 -13.04 5.82 -19.14
CA LYS A 94 -13.12 4.77 -18.10
C LYS A 94 -11.92 4.80 -17.15
N ALA A 95 -10.71 4.92 -17.69
CA ALA A 95 -9.50 5.03 -16.87
C ALA A 95 -9.59 6.26 -15.94
N ARG A 96 -9.93 7.44 -16.45
CA ARG A 96 -10.08 8.67 -15.65
C ARG A 96 -11.17 8.58 -14.58
N LEU A 97 -12.33 8.01 -14.91
CA LEU A 97 -13.47 7.93 -13.97
C LEU A 97 -13.26 6.88 -12.86
N ILE A 98 -12.61 5.75 -13.19
CA ILE A 98 -12.43 4.63 -12.25
C ILE A 98 -11.18 4.86 -11.40
N THR A 99 -10.07 5.35 -11.98
CA THR A 99 -8.76 5.40 -11.32
C THR A 99 -8.37 6.79 -10.81
N ALA A 100 -9.17 7.83 -11.08
CA ALA A 100 -8.80 9.22 -10.78
C ALA A 100 -7.40 9.60 -11.30
N SER A 101 -6.98 9.04 -12.44
CA SER A 101 -5.65 9.18 -13.06
C SER A 101 -4.51 8.47 -12.29
N GLU A 102 -4.80 7.49 -11.44
CA GLU A 102 -3.80 6.74 -10.66
C GLU A 102 -3.40 5.39 -11.29
N GLY A 103 -3.95 5.04 -12.44
CA GLY A 103 -3.68 3.77 -13.12
C GLY A 103 -2.32 3.70 -13.82
N GLU A 104 -1.24 4.14 -13.18
CA GLU A 104 0.10 4.22 -13.79
C GLU A 104 0.52 2.95 -14.53
N PHE A 105 0.20 1.77 -13.97
CA PHE A 105 0.62 0.46 -14.48
C PHE A 105 -0.43 -0.26 -15.34
N LEU A 106 -1.52 0.41 -15.72
CA LEU A 106 -2.56 -0.21 -16.55
C LEU A 106 -2.16 -0.35 -18.02
N ALA A 107 -1.53 0.69 -18.60
CA ALA A 107 -1.25 0.78 -20.02
C ALA A 107 0.23 0.61 -20.37
N LEU A 108 1.11 0.41 -19.40
CA LEU A 108 2.53 0.26 -19.65
C LEU A 108 2.84 -1.02 -20.44
N SER A 109 3.81 -0.93 -21.36
CA SER A 109 4.47 -2.09 -21.94
C SER A 109 5.16 -2.90 -20.84
N GLN A 110 5.49 -4.16 -21.11
CA GLN A 110 6.27 -4.97 -20.18
C GLN A 110 7.64 -4.34 -19.88
N GLU A 111 8.30 -3.80 -20.89
CA GLU A 111 9.62 -3.17 -20.78
C GLU A 111 9.56 -1.89 -19.92
N ASP A 112 8.59 -1.00 -20.17
CA ASP A 112 8.43 0.22 -19.39
C ASP A 112 8.03 -0.07 -17.94
N ALA A 113 7.17 -1.05 -17.72
CA ALA A 113 6.79 -1.48 -16.39
C ALA A 113 8.00 -2.06 -15.63
N ALA A 114 8.78 -2.94 -16.27
CA ALA A 114 9.99 -3.52 -15.68
C ALA A 114 11.01 -2.44 -15.32
N ARG A 115 11.25 -1.48 -16.21
CA ARG A 115 12.17 -0.36 -15.95
C ARG A 115 11.72 0.45 -14.74
N ARG A 116 10.45 0.88 -14.67
CA ARG A 116 9.94 1.67 -13.52
C ARG A 116 10.01 0.89 -12.20
N MET A 117 9.68 -0.39 -12.22
CA MET A 117 9.79 -1.27 -11.05
C MET A 117 11.24 -1.37 -10.58
N GLU A 118 12.17 -1.62 -11.48
CA GLU A 118 13.60 -1.76 -11.17
C GLU A 118 14.24 -0.45 -10.71
N ASP A 119 13.97 0.66 -11.38
CA ASP A 119 14.47 1.97 -11.00
C ASP A 119 13.92 2.38 -9.61
N GLY A 120 12.65 2.12 -9.35
CA GLY A 120 12.02 2.35 -8.04
C GLY A 120 12.63 1.49 -6.94
N ARG A 121 12.87 0.20 -7.22
CA ARG A 121 13.53 -0.71 -6.30
C ARG A 121 14.93 -0.22 -5.94
N LYS A 122 15.79 0.02 -6.93
CA LYS A 122 17.15 0.51 -6.72
C LYS A 122 17.18 1.79 -5.89
N LEU A 123 16.35 2.77 -6.26
CA LEU A 123 16.31 4.03 -5.54
C LEU A 123 15.95 3.86 -4.06
N ILE A 124 14.91 3.08 -3.77
CA ILE A 124 14.45 2.91 -2.39
C ILE A 124 15.46 2.06 -1.61
N GLU A 125 15.98 0.97 -2.19
CA GLU A 125 17.01 0.12 -1.55
C GLU A 125 18.31 0.89 -1.27
N ASP A 126 18.75 1.77 -2.16
CA ASP A 126 19.90 2.66 -1.95
C ASP A 126 19.65 3.60 -0.74
N ILE A 127 18.44 4.13 -0.59
CA ILE A 127 18.08 5.01 0.52
C ILE A 127 18.02 4.25 1.85
N ILE A 128 17.38 3.08 1.88
CA ILE A 128 17.11 2.35 3.13
C ILE A 128 18.21 1.36 3.52
N GLY A 129 19.14 1.05 2.63
CA GLY A 129 20.27 0.14 2.87
C GLY A 129 19.87 -1.34 2.99
N ARG A 130 18.69 -1.73 2.50
CA ARG A 130 18.19 -3.12 2.52
C ARG A 130 17.17 -3.37 1.41
N GLN A 131 16.84 -4.64 1.19
CA GLN A 131 15.82 -5.01 0.20
C GLN A 131 14.44 -4.50 0.58
N VAL A 132 13.65 -4.08 -0.43
CA VAL A 132 12.23 -3.82 -0.29
C VAL A 132 11.45 -5.13 -0.16
N ALA A 133 10.32 -5.10 0.55
CA ALA A 133 9.49 -6.28 0.76
C ALA A 133 8.69 -6.70 -0.49
N GLY A 134 8.44 -5.78 -1.42
CA GLY A 134 7.67 -6.08 -2.61
C GLY A 134 7.28 -4.86 -3.44
N PHE A 135 6.29 -5.10 -4.30
CA PHE A 135 5.72 -4.08 -5.21
C PHE A 135 4.19 -4.07 -5.12
N VAL A 136 3.62 -2.88 -5.04
CA VAL A 136 2.16 -2.68 -5.16
C VAL A 136 1.91 -1.60 -6.22
N ALA A 137 1.14 -1.94 -7.26
CA ALA A 137 0.80 -0.96 -8.27
C ALA A 137 -0.15 0.11 -7.70
N PRO A 138 0.01 1.39 -8.10
CA PRO A 138 -0.94 2.45 -7.78
C PRO A 138 -2.39 2.03 -8.05
N ALA A 139 -3.29 2.39 -7.14
CA ALA A 139 -4.68 1.97 -7.13
C ALA A 139 -4.90 0.44 -7.22
N TRP A 140 -3.87 -0.39 -6.93
CA TRP A 140 -3.86 -1.86 -7.07
C TRP A 140 -4.14 -2.36 -8.51
N LEU A 141 -3.86 -1.55 -9.53
CA LEU A 141 -4.22 -1.82 -10.90
C LEU A 141 -3.02 -2.26 -11.73
N TYR A 142 -3.10 -3.48 -12.24
CA TYR A 142 -2.06 -4.11 -13.04
C TYR A 142 -2.57 -4.42 -14.45
N GLY A 143 -1.99 -3.80 -15.46
CA GLY A 143 -2.19 -4.19 -16.86
C GLY A 143 -1.42 -5.46 -17.23
N PRO A 144 -1.63 -6.00 -18.44
CA PRO A 144 -0.92 -7.20 -18.90
C PRO A 144 0.60 -7.05 -18.88
N GLY A 145 1.14 -5.94 -19.38
CA GLY A 145 2.58 -5.67 -19.38
C GLY A 145 3.15 -5.59 -17.96
N ALA A 146 2.44 -4.93 -17.05
CA ALA A 146 2.85 -4.84 -15.65
C ALA A 146 2.86 -6.20 -14.94
N LYS A 147 1.89 -7.09 -15.23
CA LYS A 147 1.85 -8.45 -14.67
C LYS A 147 3.02 -9.29 -15.16
N SER A 148 3.34 -9.21 -16.46
CA SER A 148 4.48 -9.93 -17.05
C SER A 148 5.81 -9.41 -16.49
N ALA A 149 5.98 -8.09 -16.37
CA ALA A 149 7.17 -7.49 -15.77
C ALA A 149 7.33 -7.89 -14.30
N LEU A 150 6.25 -7.84 -13.52
CA LEU A 150 6.25 -8.18 -12.11
C LEU A 150 6.65 -9.65 -11.87
N GLN A 151 6.18 -10.57 -12.72
CA GLN A 151 6.54 -11.99 -12.63
C GLN A 151 8.06 -12.22 -12.76
N GLN A 152 8.76 -11.36 -13.50
CA GLN A 152 10.20 -11.44 -13.76
C GLN A 152 11.03 -10.51 -12.87
N SER A 153 10.40 -9.68 -12.04
CA SER A 153 11.07 -8.58 -11.33
C SER A 153 11.91 -8.99 -10.11
N GLY A 154 11.72 -10.20 -9.59
CA GLY A 154 12.38 -10.66 -8.35
C GLY A 154 11.81 -10.08 -7.04
N PHE A 155 10.71 -9.31 -7.07
CA PHE A 155 10.03 -8.89 -5.84
C PHE A 155 9.46 -10.10 -5.09
N SER A 156 9.63 -10.13 -3.75
CA SER A 156 9.13 -11.23 -2.93
C SER A 156 7.61 -11.27 -2.85
N LEU A 157 6.95 -10.12 -2.82
CA LEU A 157 5.51 -10.00 -2.67
C LEU A 157 4.91 -8.93 -3.57
N ALA A 158 3.65 -9.16 -3.95
CA ALA A 158 2.79 -8.16 -4.56
C ALA A 158 1.39 -8.20 -3.95
N GLU A 159 0.64 -7.11 -4.09
CA GLU A 159 -0.70 -6.99 -3.53
C GLU A 159 -1.68 -6.36 -4.52
N ASP A 160 -2.92 -6.85 -4.52
CA ASP A 160 -4.09 -6.20 -5.10
C ASP A 160 -5.24 -6.09 -4.08
N HIS A 161 -6.39 -5.59 -4.49
CA HIS A 161 -7.55 -5.42 -3.61
C HIS A 161 -7.98 -6.69 -2.86
N LEU A 162 -7.71 -7.88 -3.41
CA LEU A 162 -8.26 -9.15 -2.92
C LEU A 162 -7.20 -10.13 -2.42
N ARG A 163 -5.92 -9.91 -2.72
CA ARG A 163 -4.87 -10.89 -2.40
C ARG A 163 -3.49 -10.26 -2.24
N VAL A 164 -2.64 -11.01 -1.53
CA VAL A 164 -1.17 -10.88 -1.56
C VAL A 164 -0.63 -12.16 -2.16
N TRP A 165 0.36 -12.05 -3.08
CA TRP A 165 0.91 -13.21 -3.77
C TRP A 165 2.41 -13.08 -4.01
N ILE A 166 3.07 -14.20 -4.28
CA ILE A 166 4.46 -14.28 -4.73
C ILE A 166 4.45 -14.12 -6.26
N PRO A 167 5.04 -13.06 -6.84
CA PRO A 167 4.93 -12.77 -8.27
C PRO A 167 5.45 -13.88 -9.19
N GLN A 168 6.57 -14.53 -8.82
CA GLN A 168 7.24 -15.54 -9.64
C GLN A 168 6.43 -16.82 -9.80
N THR A 169 5.74 -17.25 -8.73
CA THR A 169 4.99 -18.52 -8.71
C THR A 169 3.50 -18.31 -8.90
N GLY A 170 2.99 -17.09 -8.64
CA GLY A 170 1.56 -16.80 -8.56
C GLY A 170 0.89 -17.35 -7.29
N GLU A 171 1.66 -17.93 -6.36
CA GLU A 171 1.15 -18.45 -5.09
C GLU A 171 0.51 -17.32 -4.28
N VAL A 172 -0.72 -17.53 -3.84
CA VAL A 172 -1.47 -16.57 -3.03
C VAL A 172 -1.27 -16.87 -1.56
N VAL A 173 -0.58 -15.97 -0.86
CA VAL A 173 -0.22 -16.10 0.57
C VAL A 173 -1.25 -15.45 1.51
N ALA A 174 -2.08 -14.54 1.01
CA ALA A 174 -3.23 -14.00 1.76
C ALA A 174 -4.38 -13.69 0.82
N ARG A 175 -5.63 -13.93 1.26
CA ARG A 175 -6.88 -13.67 0.53
C ARG A 175 -7.83 -12.84 1.38
N GLY A 176 -8.63 -12.03 0.72
CA GLY A 176 -9.67 -11.20 1.31
C GLY A 176 -9.56 -9.73 0.89
N PRO A 177 -10.63 -8.96 0.98
CA PRO A 177 -10.61 -7.56 0.61
C PRO A 177 -9.70 -6.75 1.54
N VAL A 178 -9.02 -5.74 1.00
CA VAL A 178 -8.35 -4.74 1.80
C VAL A 178 -9.37 -3.73 2.34
N VAL A 179 -9.26 -3.38 3.62
CA VAL A 179 -10.05 -2.31 4.22
C VAL A 179 -9.31 -1.00 4.01
N THR A 180 -9.94 -0.08 3.28
CA THR A 180 -9.34 1.21 2.97
C THR A 180 -10.42 2.30 2.93
N TRP A 181 -10.01 3.57 2.96
CA TRP A 181 -10.89 4.73 2.99
C TRP A 181 -10.71 5.60 1.75
N ALA A 182 -11.69 6.46 1.50
CA ALA A 182 -11.66 7.41 0.41
C ALA A 182 -12.03 8.80 0.92
N SER A 183 -11.09 9.73 0.84
CA SER A 183 -11.23 11.10 1.36
C SER A 183 -11.70 12.13 0.32
N ARG A 184 -11.68 11.80 -0.99
CA ARG A 184 -11.84 12.75 -2.10
C ARG A 184 -13.24 13.31 -2.32
N SER A 185 -14.31 12.62 -1.91
CA SER A 185 -15.68 13.11 -2.02
C SER A 185 -16.54 12.61 -0.88
N LYS A 186 -17.59 13.37 -0.53
CA LYS A 186 -18.51 13.01 0.55
C LYS A 186 -19.14 11.62 0.38
N LEU A 187 -19.58 11.29 -0.86
CA LEU A 187 -20.20 9.99 -1.14
C LEU A 187 -19.18 8.84 -0.99
N ARG A 188 -17.98 8.99 -1.55
CA ARG A 188 -16.92 7.97 -1.40
C ARG A 188 -16.47 7.84 0.06
N THR A 189 -16.40 8.93 0.81
CA THR A 189 -16.13 8.90 2.24
C THR A 189 -17.20 8.09 2.98
N ALA A 190 -18.48 8.42 2.78
CA ALA A 190 -19.57 7.71 3.44
C ALA A 190 -19.60 6.20 3.10
N SER A 191 -19.41 5.84 1.82
CA SER A 191 -19.35 4.44 1.40
C SER A 191 -18.16 3.68 1.99
N SER A 192 -16.98 4.30 2.08
CA SER A 192 -15.80 3.68 2.69
C SER A 192 -15.95 3.51 4.21
N LEU A 193 -16.56 4.48 4.90
CA LEU A 193 -16.88 4.36 6.32
C LEU A 193 -17.87 3.22 6.58
N ALA A 194 -18.92 3.09 5.75
CA ALA A 194 -19.89 1.99 5.85
C ALA A 194 -19.22 0.64 5.59
N PHE A 195 -18.35 0.56 4.57
CA PHE A 195 -17.59 -0.67 4.30
C PHE A 195 -16.66 -1.03 5.47
N ALA A 196 -15.93 -0.08 6.04
CA ALA A 196 -15.08 -0.34 7.19
C ALA A 196 -15.88 -0.79 8.42
N ALA A 197 -17.07 -0.23 8.65
CA ALA A 197 -17.96 -0.67 9.72
C ALA A 197 -18.42 -2.11 9.52
N LEU A 198 -18.85 -2.48 8.30
CA LEU A 198 -19.24 -3.84 7.95
C LEU A 198 -18.06 -4.81 8.06
N ALA A 199 -16.88 -4.41 7.59
CA ALA A 199 -15.66 -5.21 7.62
C ALA A 199 -15.28 -5.64 9.05
N ARG A 200 -15.43 -4.75 10.04
CA ARG A 200 -15.20 -5.07 11.46
C ARG A 200 -16.02 -6.25 11.97
N SER A 201 -17.20 -6.49 11.39
CA SER A 201 -18.05 -7.62 11.75
C SER A 201 -17.88 -8.82 10.83
N ALA A 202 -17.71 -8.59 9.52
CA ALA A 202 -17.74 -9.64 8.51
C ALA A 202 -16.38 -10.34 8.27
N LEU A 203 -15.24 -9.65 8.49
CA LEU A 203 -13.93 -10.20 8.14
C LEU A 203 -13.26 -11.01 9.25
N HIS A 204 -13.99 -11.33 10.32
CA HIS A 204 -13.44 -12.15 11.42
C HIS A 204 -13.07 -13.59 11.01
N CYS A 205 -13.75 -14.14 9.99
CA CYS A 205 -13.45 -15.48 9.49
C CYS A 205 -12.17 -15.57 8.65
N LEU A 206 -11.65 -14.46 8.16
CA LEU A 206 -10.44 -14.46 7.36
C LEU A 206 -9.22 -14.76 8.22
N ARG A 207 -8.27 -15.53 7.68
CA ARG A 207 -6.98 -15.77 8.31
C ARG A 207 -6.14 -14.48 8.40
N THR A 208 -6.14 -13.68 7.35
CA THR A 208 -5.41 -12.41 7.29
C THR A 208 -6.37 -11.28 6.94
N VAL A 209 -6.42 -10.23 7.76
CA VAL A 209 -7.09 -8.97 7.45
C VAL A 209 -6.03 -7.93 7.10
N ARG A 210 -6.30 -7.17 6.04
CA ARG A 210 -5.43 -6.11 5.55
C ARG A 210 -6.10 -4.75 5.68
N VAL A 211 -5.35 -3.78 6.21
CA VAL A 211 -5.81 -2.39 6.39
C VAL A 211 -4.83 -1.48 5.69
N ALA A 212 -5.30 -0.70 4.73
CA ALA A 212 -4.50 0.26 3.97
C ALA A 212 -5.01 1.68 4.19
N VAL A 213 -4.11 2.58 4.56
CA VAL A 213 -4.41 3.99 4.81
C VAL A 213 -3.60 4.90 3.90
N HIS A 214 -4.09 6.10 3.64
CA HIS A 214 -3.45 7.07 2.75
C HIS A 214 -3.26 8.41 3.45
N PRO A 215 -2.26 9.23 3.09
CA PRO A 215 -2.03 10.55 3.69
C PRO A 215 -3.27 11.44 3.70
N GLY A 216 -4.09 11.40 2.64
CA GLY A 216 -5.33 12.14 2.56
C GLY A 216 -6.38 11.79 3.64
N ASP A 217 -6.26 10.65 4.29
CA ASP A 217 -7.21 10.19 5.31
C ASP A 217 -7.15 11.03 6.59
N VAL A 218 -5.99 11.65 6.87
CA VAL A 218 -5.82 12.50 8.07
C VAL A 218 -6.57 13.82 7.98
N THR A 219 -7.01 14.20 6.78
CA THR A 219 -7.77 15.45 6.57
C THR A 219 -9.21 15.37 7.10
N LYS A 220 -9.69 14.18 7.44
CA LYS A 220 -11.06 13.93 7.90
C LYS A 220 -11.08 13.23 9.25
N PRO A 221 -11.52 13.91 10.32
CA PRO A 221 -11.57 13.32 11.67
C PRO A 221 -12.39 12.02 11.73
N GLU A 222 -13.48 11.92 10.97
CA GLU A 222 -14.33 10.75 10.91
C GLU A 222 -13.62 9.53 10.27
N ILE A 223 -12.74 9.76 9.29
CA ILE A 223 -11.92 8.69 8.72
C ILE A 223 -10.87 8.24 9.74
N LEU A 224 -10.15 9.16 10.38
CA LEU A 224 -9.18 8.81 11.43
C LEU A 224 -9.82 8.01 12.56
N ALA A 225 -10.99 8.41 13.03
CA ALA A 225 -11.73 7.67 14.05
C ALA A 225 -12.12 6.27 13.57
N SER A 226 -12.51 6.13 12.30
CA SER A 226 -12.84 4.83 11.69
C SER A 226 -11.60 3.94 11.55
N ILE A 227 -10.45 4.49 11.14
CA ILE A 227 -9.16 3.77 11.07
C ILE A 227 -8.78 3.27 12.46
N ASP A 228 -8.79 4.14 13.45
CA ASP A 228 -8.46 3.81 14.85
C ASP A 228 -9.34 2.68 15.40
N SER A 229 -10.66 2.80 15.22
CA SER A 229 -11.62 1.79 15.64
C SER A 229 -11.44 0.45 14.89
N THR A 230 -11.09 0.49 13.61
CA THR A 230 -10.89 -0.70 12.80
C THR A 230 -9.63 -1.45 13.21
N LEU A 231 -8.51 -0.74 13.38
CA LEU A 231 -7.26 -1.33 13.87
C LEU A 231 -7.45 -1.90 15.28
N ALA A 232 -8.10 -1.17 16.20
CA ALA A 232 -8.39 -1.63 17.55
C ALA A 232 -9.24 -2.92 17.54
N ALA A 233 -10.32 -2.97 16.76
CA ALA A 233 -11.21 -4.12 16.69
C ALA A 233 -10.49 -5.39 16.18
N PHE A 234 -9.63 -5.25 15.18
CA PHE A 234 -8.89 -6.39 14.66
C PHE A 234 -7.69 -6.79 15.53
N ALA A 235 -6.98 -5.83 16.13
CA ALA A 235 -5.85 -6.11 17.01
C ALA A 235 -6.24 -6.87 18.30
N LEU A 236 -7.49 -6.77 18.76
CA LEU A 236 -7.99 -7.54 19.89
C LEU A 236 -8.00 -9.05 19.66
N LYS A 237 -8.11 -9.50 18.40
CA LYS A 237 -8.31 -10.91 18.05
C LYS A 237 -7.21 -11.46 17.14
N ARG A 238 -6.30 -10.65 16.67
CA ARG A 238 -5.29 -10.98 15.67
C ARG A 238 -3.91 -10.55 16.12
N VAL A 239 -2.91 -11.30 15.69
CA VAL A 239 -1.52 -10.91 15.87
C VAL A 239 -1.14 -9.90 14.78
N ALA A 240 -0.57 -8.76 15.17
CA ALA A 240 0.03 -7.83 14.24
C ALA A 240 1.22 -8.49 13.52
N ALA A 241 1.17 -8.57 12.20
CA ALA A 241 2.17 -9.25 11.38
C ALA A 241 2.73 -8.32 10.31
N ARG A 242 3.91 -8.66 9.81
CA ARG A 242 4.54 -8.06 8.63
C ARG A 242 4.15 -8.82 7.38
N TYR A 243 4.28 -8.21 6.22
CA TYR A 243 4.10 -8.90 4.95
C TYR A 243 5.08 -10.07 4.79
N ALA A 244 6.34 -9.91 5.21
CA ALA A 244 7.35 -10.99 5.19
C ALA A 244 6.95 -12.21 6.04
N ASP A 245 6.11 -12.04 7.06
CA ASP A 245 5.64 -13.16 7.88
C ASP A 245 4.66 -14.09 7.12
N LEU A 246 4.08 -13.62 6.01
CA LEU A 246 3.25 -14.42 5.12
C LEU A 246 4.06 -15.48 4.36
N LEU A 247 5.38 -15.29 4.20
CA LEU A 247 6.28 -16.20 3.47
C LEU A 247 6.83 -17.33 4.36
N LYS A 248 6.64 -17.26 5.67
CA LYS A 248 7.19 -18.23 6.64
C LYS A 248 6.29 -19.44 6.89
N ARG A 249 5.40 -19.77 5.94
CA ARG A 249 4.37 -20.81 6.14
C ARG A 249 4.63 -22.05 5.31
#